data_b36b811b0d45af781c8796d46825bff0
#
_entry.id   b36b811b0d45af781c8796d46825bff0
#
_cell.length_a   1.000
_cell.length_b   1.000
_cell.length_c   1.000
_cell.angle_alpha   90.00
_cell.angle_beta   90.00
_cell.angle_gamma   90.00
#
_symmetry.space_group_name_H-M   'P 1'
#
loop_
_entity.id
_entity.type
_entity.pdbx_description
1 polymer ?
#
loop_
_entity_poly.entity_id
_entity_poly.type
_entity_poly.pdbx_seq_one_letter_code
_entity_poly.pdbx_strand_id
1 'polypeptide(L)'
;MSVADYKESEGLPQADRETYRSWSYDLASTDVYIPRLKPGQQKWFAAVTRSGTTKQLARVLVLAQNAKAQRWEMVAAVDVDDPQQLPKIVLDKDGYATAIDASSTSLTAPVGVLRTAVGDNFATGGETTGKKVFVPTDASGRQIKVHDQTVHKFGTRGTTRFASADAQFPDAYALKTTAGTLVVFSHTHTQHDSVTAPGLQIVPDKQDRAWLSGPSPAFTYTFTCSDLAAVPSARKPSSLLGYGCRRTDAKAAVPDLAL
;
A
#
# COMPACT_ATOMS: atom_id res chain seq x y z
N MET A 1 11.47 10.30 -2.04
CA MET A 1 12.15 9.06 -1.65
C MET A 1 11.75 8.77 -0.21
N SER A 2 11.19 7.58 0.06
CA SER A 2 10.91 7.17 1.44
C SER A 2 12.22 6.82 2.16
N VAL A 3 12.18 6.76 3.50
CA VAL A 3 13.36 6.29 4.29
C VAL A 3 13.75 4.87 3.89
N ALA A 4 12.76 4.03 3.51
CA ALA A 4 13.01 2.68 3.02
C ALA A 4 13.74 2.70 1.67
N ASP A 5 13.27 3.49 0.69
CA ASP A 5 13.94 3.63 -0.60
C ASP A 5 15.37 4.18 -0.44
N TYR A 6 15.57 5.10 0.52
CA TYR A 6 16.90 5.63 0.80
C TYR A 6 17.84 4.54 1.34
N LYS A 7 17.42 3.78 2.36
CA LYS A 7 18.21 2.69 2.92
C LYS A 7 18.51 1.60 1.89
N GLU A 8 17.52 1.21 1.10
CA GLU A 8 17.72 0.23 0.03
C GLU A 8 18.65 0.78 -1.06
N SER A 9 18.59 2.09 -1.36
CA SER A 9 19.43 2.73 -2.37
C SER A 9 20.90 2.90 -1.94
N GLU A 10 21.22 2.88 -0.64
CA GLU A 10 22.61 2.96 -0.17
C GLU A 10 23.48 1.80 -0.70
N GLY A 11 22.87 0.64 -0.99
CA GLY A 11 23.54 -0.50 -1.60
C GLY A 11 23.56 -0.49 -3.13
N LEU A 12 22.92 0.50 -3.79
CA LEU A 12 22.86 0.60 -5.25
C LEU A 12 24.08 1.35 -5.83
N PRO A 13 24.45 1.06 -7.09
CA PRO A 13 25.42 1.86 -7.84
C PRO A 13 25.02 3.35 -7.89
N GLN A 14 26.03 4.24 -7.98
CA GLN A 14 25.80 5.70 -7.99
C GLN A 14 24.86 6.16 -9.11
N ALA A 15 24.99 5.58 -10.31
CA ALA A 15 24.15 5.91 -11.46
C ALA A 15 22.66 5.66 -11.20
N ASP A 16 22.32 4.55 -10.51
CA ASP A 16 20.93 4.23 -10.18
C ASP A 16 20.37 5.20 -9.14
N ARG A 17 21.21 5.65 -8.18
CA ARG A 17 20.85 6.67 -7.20
C ARG A 17 20.59 8.03 -7.83
N GLU A 18 21.35 8.41 -8.84
CA GLU A 18 21.18 9.67 -9.58
C GLU A 18 19.90 9.66 -10.42
N THR A 19 19.56 8.54 -11.06
CA THR A 19 18.30 8.37 -11.77
C THR A 19 17.10 8.55 -10.85
N TYR A 20 17.15 8.04 -9.62
CA TYR A 20 16.09 8.24 -8.62
C TYR A 20 15.93 9.71 -8.20
N ARG A 21 17.00 10.48 -8.16
CA ARG A 21 16.99 11.90 -7.77
C ARG A 21 16.45 12.83 -8.86
N SER A 22 16.64 12.47 -10.12
CA SER A 22 16.26 13.29 -11.26
C SER A 22 14.86 12.97 -11.81
N TRP A 23 14.22 11.91 -11.30
CA TRP A 23 12.92 11.49 -11.80
C TRP A 23 11.80 12.48 -11.42
N SER A 24 10.97 12.83 -12.40
CA SER A 24 9.82 13.72 -12.22
C SER A 24 8.60 13.19 -12.97
N TYR A 25 7.41 13.57 -12.51
CA TYR A 25 6.17 13.30 -13.24
C TYR A 25 5.98 14.32 -14.36
N ASP A 26 5.51 13.85 -15.51
CA ASP A 26 5.12 14.72 -16.61
C ASP A 26 3.74 15.32 -16.32
N LEU A 27 3.69 16.66 -16.17
CA LEU A 27 2.45 17.38 -15.91
C LEU A 27 1.46 17.30 -17.07
N ALA A 28 1.92 17.18 -18.31
CA ALA A 28 1.04 17.05 -19.47
C ALA A 28 0.25 15.74 -19.50
N SER A 29 0.75 14.71 -18.81
CA SER A 29 0.09 13.42 -18.67
C SER A 29 -0.52 13.19 -17.29
N THR A 30 -0.74 14.27 -16.50
CA THR A 30 -1.21 14.21 -15.13
C THR A 30 -2.54 14.96 -14.98
N ASP A 31 -3.58 14.22 -14.55
CA ASP A 31 -4.85 14.80 -14.14
C ASP A 31 -4.80 15.13 -12.64
N VAL A 32 -5.14 16.36 -12.26
CA VAL A 32 -5.15 16.81 -10.85
C VAL A 32 -6.58 16.96 -10.37
N TYR A 33 -6.89 16.40 -9.20
CA TYR A 33 -8.20 16.39 -8.58
C TYR A 33 -8.13 17.07 -7.21
N ILE A 34 -8.59 18.32 -7.15
CA ILE A 34 -8.63 19.13 -5.94
C ILE A 34 -10.01 19.00 -5.31
N PRO A 35 -10.16 18.41 -4.13
CA PRO A 35 -11.46 18.31 -3.48
C PRO A 35 -11.89 19.67 -2.88
N ARG A 36 -13.19 19.95 -2.92
CA ARG A 36 -13.78 21.07 -2.20
C ARG A 36 -13.86 20.68 -0.71
N LEU A 37 -13.01 21.30 0.09
CA LEU A 37 -12.88 21.04 1.53
C LEU A 37 -13.59 22.08 2.36
N LYS A 38 -14.07 21.72 3.54
CA LYS A 38 -14.62 22.65 4.53
C LYS A 38 -13.49 23.41 5.22
N PRO A 39 -13.73 24.64 5.70
CA PRO A 39 -12.76 25.37 6.51
C PRO A 39 -12.26 24.52 7.68
N GLY A 40 -10.95 24.53 7.94
CA GLY A 40 -10.31 23.77 9.01
C GLY A 40 -9.94 22.32 8.66
N GLN A 41 -10.40 21.77 7.55
CA GLN A 41 -9.95 20.46 7.09
C GLN A 41 -8.52 20.53 6.52
N GLN A 42 -7.75 19.45 6.70
CA GLN A 42 -6.44 19.30 6.07
C GLN A 42 -6.55 19.47 4.56
N LYS A 43 -5.72 20.31 3.98
CA LYS A 43 -5.68 20.49 2.52
C LYS A 43 -4.97 19.31 1.88
N TRP A 44 -5.57 18.76 0.84
CA TRP A 44 -5.00 17.69 0.05
C TRP A 44 -5.54 17.71 -1.38
N PHE A 45 -4.87 17.01 -2.27
CA PHE A 45 -5.34 16.73 -3.61
C PHE A 45 -4.81 15.38 -4.08
N ALA A 46 -5.51 14.78 -5.04
CA ALA A 46 -5.03 13.61 -5.74
C ALA A 46 -4.56 13.98 -7.14
N ALA A 47 -3.58 13.23 -7.63
CA ALA A 47 -3.13 13.31 -9.02
C ALA A 47 -3.09 11.91 -9.63
N VAL A 48 -3.55 11.79 -10.86
CA VAL A 48 -3.41 10.56 -11.64
C VAL A 48 -2.45 10.85 -12.78
N THR A 49 -1.24 10.34 -12.66
CA THR A 49 -0.22 10.47 -13.71
C THR A 49 -0.18 9.21 -14.55
N ARG A 50 0.04 9.39 -15.85
CA ARG A 50 0.19 8.28 -16.81
C ARG A 50 1.56 8.35 -17.45
N SER A 51 2.18 7.21 -17.64
CA SER A 51 3.50 7.11 -18.27
C SER A 51 3.50 6.09 -19.42
N GLY A 52 4.53 6.19 -20.24
CA GLY A 52 4.66 5.38 -21.44
C GLY A 52 3.98 5.99 -22.67
N THR A 53 4.43 5.61 -23.87
CA THR A 53 3.90 6.07 -25.14
C THR A 53 2.43 5.73 -25.36
N THR A 54 1.94 4.67 -24.70
CA THR A 54 0.56 4.17 -24.79
C THR A 54 -0.30 4.56 -23.61
N LYS A 55 0.23 5.32 -22.62
CA LYS A 55 -0.44 5.65 -21.35
C LYS A 55 -0.97 4.41 -20.58
N GLN A 56 -0.30 3.27 -20.76
CA GLN A 56 -0.69 1.99 -20.17
C GLN A 56 -0.36 1.87 -18.68
N LEU A 57 0.52 2.73 -18.17
CA LEU A 57 0.86 2.77 -16.76
C LEU A 57 0.21 3.99 -16.12
N ALA A 58 -0.46 3.81 -15.02
CA ALA A 58 -0.99 4.90 -14.23
C ALA A 58 -0.52 4.78 -12.78
N ARG A 59 -0.34 5.92 -12.14
CA ARG A 59 -0.06 6.03 -10.71
C ARG A 59 -0.98 7.07 -10.11
N VAL A 60 -1.59 6.73 -8.99
CA VAL A 60 -2.37 7.65 -8.18
C VAL A 60 -1.48 8.17 -7.06
N LEU A 61 -1.37 9.49 -6.98
CA LEU A 61 -0.63 10.20 -5.95
C LEU A 61 -1.61 10.95 -5.06
N VAL A 62 -1.32 11.04 -3.78
CA VAL A 62 -1.98 11.96 -2.87
C VAL A 62 -0.92 12.86 -2.24
N LEU A 63 -1.18 14.17 -2.34
CA LEU A 63 -0.38 15.18 -1.68
C LEU A 63 -1.26 15.87 -0.63
N ALA A 64 -0.75 15.98 0.60
CA ALA A 64 -1.44 16.64 1.69
C ALA A 64 -0.55 17.72 2.31
N GLN A 65 -1.17 18.78 2.80
CA GLN A 65 -0.44 19.84 3.47
C GLN A 65 -0.20 19.44 4.93
N ASN A 66 1.07 19.44 5.32
CA ASN A 66 1.44 19.22 6.70
C ASN A 66 0.94 20.38 7.57
N ALA A 67 0.14 20.09 8.59
CA ALA A 67 -0.50 21.12 9.44
C ALA A 67 0.52 21.99 10.19
N LYS A 68 1.67 21.45 10.59
CA LYS A 68 2.71 22.17 11.33
C LYS A 68 3.65 22.92 10.40
N ALA A 69 4.19 22.25 9.39
CA ALA A 69 5.19 22.79 8.49
C ALA A 69 4.59 23.60 7.31
N GLN A 70 3.27 23.54 7.12
CA GLN A 70 2.53 24.20 6.03
C GLN A 70 3.07 23.87 4.61
N ARG A 71 3.84 22.80 4.47
CA ARG A 71 4.38 22.33 3.19
C ARG A 71 3.58 21.15 2.67
N TRP A 72 3.61 20.97 1.37
CA TRP A 72 3.00 19.83 0.72
C TRP A 72 3.92 18.61 0.79
N GLU A 73 3.36 17.49 1.14
CA GLU A 73 4.05 16.21 1.24
C GLU A 73 3.28 15.16 0.42
N MET A 74 3.98 14.32 -0.31
CA MET A 74 3.38 13.16 -0.94
C MET A 74 3.15 12.08 0.12
N VAL A 75 1.89 11.84 0.44
CA VAL A 75 1.47 10.94 1.52
C VAL A 75 1.07 9.56 1.02
N ALA A 76 0.79 9.42 -0.27
CA ALA A 76 0.56 8.12 -0.91
C ALA A 76 0.97 8.15 -2.38
N ALA A 77 1.46 7.00 -2.86
CA ALA A 77 1.73 6.75 -4.27
C ALA A 77 1.40 5.28 -4.56
N VAL A 78 0.44 5.04 -5.46
CA VAL A 78 -0.03 3.68 -5.78
C VAL A 78 -0.01 3.48 -7.29
N ASP A 79 0.72 2.48 -7.74
CA ASP A 79 0.65 2.03 -9.13
C ASP A 79 -0.67 1.31 -9.37
N VAL A 80 -1.31 1.64 -10.48
CA VAL A 80 -2.58 1.05 -10.89
C VAL A 80 -2.30 -0.08 -11.87
N ASP A 81 -2.76 -1.27 -11.55
CA ASP A 81 -2.47 -2.47 -12.32
C ASP A 81 -3.13 -2.44 -13.70
N ASP A 82 -4.37 -1.99 -13.73
CA ASP A 82 -5.10 -1.75 -14.97
C ASP A 82 -5.72 -0.34 -14.96
N PRO A 83 -5.09 0.63 -15.66
CA PRO A 83 -5.59 2.01 -15.71
C PRO A 83 -7.00 2.17 -16.27
N GLN A 84 -7.51 1.19 -17.02
CA GLN A 84 -8.86 1.22 -17.55
C GLN A 84 -9.94 0.98 -16.48
N GLN A 85 -9.54 0.36 -15.35
CA GLN A 85 -10.42 0.13 -14.22
C GLN A 85 -10.53 1.35 -13.29
N LEU A 86 -9.73 2.40 -13.48
CA LEU A 86 -9.88 3.63 -12.71
C LEU A 86 -11.24 4.27 -12.97
N PRO A 87 -12.09 4.41 -11.94
CA PRO A 87 -13.39 5.03 -12.11
C PRO A 87 -13.23 6.53 -12.37
N LYS A 88 -14.09 7.08 -13.21
CA LYS A 88 -14.10 8.51 -13.50
C LYS A 88 -14.47 9.33 -12.25
N ILE A 89 -13.60 10.22 -11.81
CA ILE A 89 -13.85 11.13 -10.71
C ILE A 89 -14.87 12.19 -11.14
N VAL A 90 -15.84 12.46 -10.28
CA VAL A 90 -16.88 13.47 -10.51
C VAL A 90 -16.36 14.83 -10.11
N LEU A 91 -16.40 15.76 -11.06
CA LEU A 91 -16.10 17.18 -10.82
C LEU A 91 -17.40 17.99 -10.77
N ASP A 92 -17.43 19.02 -9.94
CA ASP A 92 -18.50 20.01 -9.93
C ASP A 92 -18.37 21.00 -11.12
N LYS A 93 -19.30 21.94 -11.23
CA LYS A 93 -19.32 22.93 -12.31
C LYS A 93 -18.08 23.85 -12.34
N ASP A 94 -17.38 23.96 -11.21
CA ASP A 94 -16.19 24.80 -11.06
C ASP A 94 -14.89 23.97 -11.20
N GLY A 95 -15.00 22.66 -11.51
CA GLY A 95 -13.88 21.75 -11.72
C GLY A 95 -13.30 21.15 -10.44
N TYR A 96 -13.95 21.28 -9.28
CA TYR A 96 -13.51 20.66 -8.05
C TYR A 96 -14.08 19.25 -7.89
N ALA A 97 -13.28 18.36 -7.32
CA ALA A 97 -13.72 17.03 -6.91
C ALA A 97 -14.54 17.10 -5.60
N THR A 98 -15.28 16.04 -5.31
CA THR A 98 -16.00 15.90 -4.03
C THR A 98 -15.24 14.93 -3.12
N ALA A 99 -14.75 15.43 -1.99
CA ALA A 99 -14.20 14.57 -0.94
C ALA A 99 -15.32 13.78 -0.26
N ILE A 100 -15.03 12.52 0.02
CA ILE A 100 -15.89 11.60 0.77
C ILE A 100 -15.17 11.25 2.08
N ASP A 101 -15.89 11.13 3.18
CA ASP A 101 -15.34 10.56 4.40
C ASP A 101 -15.15 9.05 4.21
N ALA A 102 -13.89 8.62 4.11
CA ALA A 102 -13.52 7.22 3.88
C ALA A 102 -13.93 6.29 5.04
N SER A 103 -14.17 6.82 6.23
CA SER A 103 -14.65 6.08 7.41
C SER A 103 -16.16 5.97 7.50
N SER A 104 -16.89 6.69 6.63
CA SER A 104 -18.35 6.74 6.66
C SER A 104 -18.99 5.37 6.53
N THR A 105 -19.89 5.06 7.44
CA THR A 105 -20.72 3.83 7.40
C THR A 105 -21.73 3.82 6.24
N SER A 106 -21.89 4.91 5.52
CA SER A 106 -22.68 4.97 4.29
C SER A 106 -22.00 4.34 3.10
N LEU A 107 -20.67 4.13 3.17
CA LEU A 107 -19.92 3.38 2.17
C LEU A 107 -20.22 1.88 2.31
N THR A 108 -20.28 1.18 1.19
CA THR A 108 -20.44 -0.30 1.19
C THR A 108 -19.23 -1.01 1.82
N ALA A 109 -18.05 -0.38 1.76
CA ALA A 109 -16.85 -0.80 2.47
C ALA A 109 -16.10 0.44 3.00
N PRO A 110 -16.32 0.84 4.27
CA PRO A 110 -15.50 1.86 4.93
C PRO A 110 -14.03 1.47 5.01
N VAL A 111 -13.15 2.46 5.18
CA VAL A 111 -11.68 2.22 5.18
C VAL A 111 -11.22 1.18 6.19
N GLY A 112 -11.87 1.07 7.35
CA GLY A 112 -11.57 0.03 8.34
C GLY A 112 -11.81 -1.39 7.78
N VAL A 113 -12.90 -1.58 7.04
CA VAL A 113 -13.21 -2.85 6.35
C VAL A 113 -12.19 -3.14 5.25
N LEU A 114 -11.81 -2.13 4.47
CA LEU A 114 -10.78 -2.28 3.43
C LEU A 114 -9.44 -2.69 4.02
N ARG A 115 -9.00 -2.04 5.12
CA ARG A 115 -7.77 -2.39 5.85
C ARG A 115 -7.77 -3.82 6.36
N THR A 116 -8.88 -4.23 6.98
CA THR A 116 -9.03 -5.62 7.44
C THR A 116 -8.92 -6.60 6.27
N ALA A 117 -9.53 -6.29 5.14
CA ALA A 117 -9.54 -7.18 3.99
C ALA A 117 -8.16 -7.29 3.31
N VAL A 118 -7.41 -6.19 3.15
CA VAL A 118 -6.04 -6.27 2.62
C VAL A 118 -5.09 -6.95 3.60
N GLY A 119 -5.24 -6.73 4.91
CA GLY A 119 -4.49 -7.46 5.93
C GLY A 119 -4.73 -8.97 5.88
N ASP A 120 -5.98 -9.38 5.65
CA ASP A 120 -6.37 -10.78 5.51
C ASP A 120 -5.80 -11.44 4.25
N ASN A 121 -5.69 -10.70 3.14
CA ASN A 121 -5.04 -11.22 1.93
C ASN A 121 -3.60 -11.68 2.20
N PHE A 122 -2.86 -10.96 3.04
CA PHE A 122 -1.52 -11.38 3.47
C PHE A 122 -1.56 -12.46 4.56
N ALA A 123 -2.49 -12.38 5.51
CA ALA A 123 -2.51 -13.26 6.68
C ALA A 123 -3.04 -14.66 6.37
N THR A 124 -4.07 -14.79 5.53
CA THR A 124 -4.78 -16.05 5.28
C THR A 124 -5.00 -16.35 3.79
N GLY A 125 -4.44 -15.57 2.88
CA GLY A 125 -4.79 -15.65 1.47
C GLY A 125 -6.20 -15.15 1.17
N GLY A 126 -6.75 -14.27 2.02
CA GLY A 126 -8.07 -13.65 1.86
C GLY A 126 -9.26 -14.51 2.28
N GLU A 127 -9.03 -15.65 2.95
CA GLU A 127 -10.09 -16.63 3.24
C GLU A 127 -11.13 -16.13 4.24
N THR A 128 -10.75 -15.25 5.13
CA THR A 128 -11.66 -14.77 6.18
C THR A 128 -12.52 -13.58 5.72
N THR A 129 -11.88 -12.56 5.17
CA THR A 129 -12.50 -11.27 4.84
C THR A 129 -12.16 -10.81 3.42
N GLY A 130 -10.91 -11.00 2.97
CA GLY A 130 -10.40 -10.44 1.72
C GLY A 130 -11.25 -10.78 0.51
N LYS A 131 -11.52 -12.06 0.27
CA LYS A 131 -12.36 -12.55 -0.84
C LYS A 131 -13.84 -12.18 -0.75
N LYS A 132 -14.32 -11.75 0.43
CA LYS A 132 -15.71 -11.26 0.61
C LYS A 132 -15.83 -9.78 0.30
N VAL A 133 -14.78 -9.00 0.58
CA VAL A 133 -14.75 -7.55 0.42
C VAL A 133 -14.30 -7.17 -0.99
N PHE A 134 -13.37 -7.92 -1.58
CA PHE A 134 -12.84 -7.64 -2.91
C PHE A 134 -13.28 -8.68 -3.94
N VAL A 135 -13.65 -8.19 -5.13
CA VAL A 135 -13.66 -9.04 -6.32
C VAL A 135 -12.22 -9.43 -6.67
N PRO A 136 -11.99 -10.57 -7.35
CA PRO A 136 -10.67 -10.89 -7.88
C PRO A 136 -10.17 -9.81 -8.83
N THR A 137 -9.00 -9.25 -8.55
CA THR A 137 -8.25 -8.30 -9.37
C THR A 137 -6.78 -8.71 -9.38
N ASP A 138 -5.98 -8.15 -10.28
CA ASP A 138 -4.54 -8.40 -10.30
C ASP A 138 -3.89 -7.98 -8.97
N ALA A 139 -4.32 -6.84 -8.40
CA ALA A 139 -3.81 -6.36 -7.11
C ALA A 139 -4.12 -7.33 -5.96
N SER A 140 -5.39 -7.73 -5.80
CA SER A 140 -5.77 -8.68 -4.73
C SER A 140 -5.12 -10.04 -4.95
N GLY A 141 -5.03 -10.50 -6.20
CA GLY A 141 -4.33 -11.74 -6.55
C GLY A 141 -2.85 -11.73 -6.21
N ARG A 142 -2.16 -10.59 -6.43
CA ARG A 142 -0.75 -10.45 -6.04
C ARG A 142 -0.57 -10.47 -4.52
N GLN A 143 -1.45 -9.83 -3.73
CA GLN A 143 -1.38 -9.90 -2.27
C GLN A 143 -1.54 -11.33 -1.77
N ILE A 144 -2.54 -12.06 -2.28
CA ILE A 144 -2.77 -13.48 -1.97
C ILE A 144 -1.56 -14.33 -2.38
N LYS A 145 -1.00 -14.09 -3.56
CA LYS A 145 0.19 -14.79 -4.05
C LYS A 145 1.41 -14.58 -3.14
N VAL A 146 1.59 -13.37 -2.57
CA VAL A 146 2.64 -13.14 -1.57
C VAL A 146 2.44 -14.06 -0.38
N HIS A 147 1.22 -14.18 0.17
CA HIS A 147 0.90 -15.14 1.22
C HIS A 147 1.29 -16.56 0.81
N ASP A 148 0.73 -17.08 -0.28
CA ASP A 148 0.87 -18.47 -0.72
C ASP A 148 2.33 -18.87 -0.96
N GLN A 149 3.11 -17.95 -1.55
CA GLN A 149 4.54 -18.21 -1.82
C GLN A 149 5.42 -18.14 -0.57
N THR A 150 5.02 -17.32 0.41
CA THR A 150 5.87 -17.00 1.55
C THR A 150 5.63 -17.92 2.73
N VAL A 151 4.40 -18.34 3.00
CA VAL A 151 4.09 -19.24 4.13
C VAL A 151 4.78 -20.61 4.04
N HIS A 152 5.12 -21.05 2.85
CA HIS A 152 5.77 -22.33 2.60
C HIS A 152 7.27 -22.24 2.31
N LYS A 153 7.88 -21.02 2.34
CA LYS A 153 9.28 -20.83 1.90
C LYS A 153 10.31 -21.63 2.70
N PHE A 154 10.05 -21.97 3.95
CA PHE A 154 10.96 -22.77 4.78
C PHE A 154 10.64 -24.27 4.79
N GLY A 155 9.54 -24.70 4.18
CA GLY A 155 9.06 -26.09 4.24
C GLY A 155 8.86 -26.55 5.69
N THR A 156 9.43 -27.69 6.05
CA THR A 156 9.35 -28.24 7.43
C THR A 156 10.37 -27.63 8.40
N ARG A 157 11.27 -26.79 7.92
CA ARG A 157 12.38 -26.24 8.73
C ARG A 157 12.04 -24.90 9.40
N GLY A 158 10.91 -24.33 9.10
CA GLY A 158 10.52 -23.04 9.66
C GLY A 158 9.11 -22.65 9.27
N THR A 159 8.70 -21.48 9.74
CA THR A 159 7.37 -20.91 9.49
C THR A 159 7.49 -19.45 9.08
N THR A 160 6.54 -19.01 8.27
CA THR A 160 6.27 -17.60 8.06
C THR A 160 4.84 -17.30 8.45
N ARG A 161 4.63 -16.24 9.22
CA ARG A 161 3.31 -15.76 9.60
C ARG A 161 3.17 -14.29 9.29
N PHE A 162 2.01 -13.90 8.80
CA PHE A 162 1.64 -12.51 8.63
C PHE A 162 0.61 -12.11 9.69
N ALA A 163 0.70 -10.88 10.15
CA ALA A 163 -0.28 -10.30 11.05
C ALA A 163 -0.55 -8.84 10.68
N SER A 164 -1.79 -8.41 10.79
CA SER A 164 -2.14 -7.00 10.70
C SER A 164 -1.54 -6.22 11.87
N ALA A 165 -1.12 -5.00 11.62
CA ALA A 165 -0.66 -4.06 12.63
C ALA A 165 -1.40 -2.73 12.47
N ASP A 166 -1.35 -1.90 13.52
CA ASP A 166 -1.93 -0.55 13.46
C ASP A 166 -1.29 0.24 12.31
N ALA A 167 -2.15 0.90 11.54
CA ALA A 167 -1.69 1.68 10.40
C ALA A 167 -0.76 2.82 10.87
N GLN A 168 0.49 2.82 10.40
CA GLN A 168 1.44 3.90 10.71
C GLN A 168 0.96 5.26 10.18
N PHE A 169 0.18 5.23 9.09
CA PHE A 169 -0.46 6.41 8.50
C PHE A 169 -1.97 6.16 8.46
N PRO A 170 -2.73 6.59 9.50
CA PRO A 170 -4.15 6.28 9.61
C PRO A 170 -5.04 7.05 8.64
N ASP A 171 -4.53 8.14 8.05
CA ASP A 171 -5.30 8.95 7.11
C ASP A 171 -5.73 8.15 5.88
N ALA A 172 -6.89 8.48 5.35
CA ALA A 172 -7.41 7.94 4.11
C ALA A 172 -8.07 9.07 3.30
N TYR A 173 -7.92 9.01 2.00
CA TYR A 173 -8.35 10.04 1.07
C TYR A 173 -9.33 9.44 0.09
N ALA A 174 -10.52 10.02 -0.02
CA ALA A 174 -11.55 9.44 -0.85
C ALA A 174 -12.25 10.50 -1.70
N LEU A 175 -12.47 10.16 -2.96
CA LEU A 175 -13.11 11.00 -3.97
C LEU A 175 -14.35 10.32 -4.54
N LYS A 176 -15.41 11.11 -4.73
CA LYS A 176 -16.62 10.66 -5.41
C LYS A 176 -16.32 10.33 -6.88
N THR A 177 -16.82 9.18 -7.33
CA THR A 177 -16.74 8.76 -8.72
C THR A 177 -18.12 8.50 -9.31
N THR A 178 -18.21 8.32 -10.62
CA THR A 178 -19.48 7.99 -11.30
C THR A 178 -20.05 6.64 -10.86
N ALA A 179 -19.20 5.71 -10.34
CA ALA A 179 -19.61 4.37 -9.93
C ALA A 179 -19.65 4.18 -8.40
N GLY A 180 -19.20 5.16 -7.62
CA GLY A 180 -19.10 5.08 -6.17
C GLY A 180 -18.01 5.99 -5.62
N THR A 181 -16.98 5.41 -5.01
CA THR A 181 -15.90 6.15 -4.34
C THR A 181 -14.55 5.51 -4.66
N LEU A 182 -13.57 6.34 -5.01
CA LEU A 182 -12.16 5.93 -5.09
C LEU A 182 -11.50 6.26 -3.75
N VAL A 183 -10.91 5.24 -3.10
CA VAL A 183 -10.30 5.37 -1.76
C VAL A 183 -8.82 5.05 -1.86
N VAL A 184 -7.98 5.99 -1.41
CA VAL A 184 -6.54 5.80 -1.18
C VAL A 184 -6.33 5.70 0.32
N PHE A 185 -5.69 4.64 0.77
CA PHE A 185 -5.46 4.39 2.19
C PHE A 185 -4.14 3.64 2.40
N SER A 186 -3.68 3.56 3.63
CA SER A 186 -2.55 2.71 3.98
C SER A 186 -2.96 1.62 4.94
N HIS A 187 -2.22 0.51 4.90
CA HIS A 187 -2.24 -0.50 5.95
C HIS A 187 -0.81 -0.83 6.38
N THR A 188 -0.67 -1.41 7.54
CA THR A 188 0.58 -1.96 8.04
C THR A 188 0.38 -3.43 8.38
N HIS A 189 1.34 -4.25 8.00
CA HIS A 189 1.38 -5.64 8.41
C HIS A 189 2.80 -6.05 8.80
N THR A 190 2.89 -7.10 9.59
CA THR A 190 4.16 -7.72 9.93
C THR A 190 4.28 -9.09 9.28
N GLN A 191 5.50 -9.46 8.93
CA GLN A 191 5.88 -10.80 8.54
C GLN A 191 6.87 -11.32 9.59
N HIS A 192 6.54 -12.43 10.23
CA HIS A 192 7.41 -13.11 11.16
C HIS A 192 7.94 -14.40 10.52
N ASP A 193 9.24 -14.46 10.36
CA ASP A 193 9.96 -15.62 9.84
C ASP A 193 10.70 -16.29 10.99
N SER A 194 10.53 -17.60 11.16
CA SER A 194 11.16 -18.35 12.23
C SER A 194 11.61 -19.73 11.74
N VAL A 195 12.81 -20.18 12.15
CA VAL A 195 13.25 -21.55 11.98
C VAL A 195 12.94 -22.36 13.24
N THR A 196 12.48 -23.61 13.06
CA THR A 196 11.96 -24.46 14.14
C THR A 196 13.00 -25.41 14.73
N ALA A 197 14.09 -25.69 13.99
CA ALA A 197 15.14 -26.61 14.47
C ALA A 197 16.25 -25.86 15.22
N PRO A 198 16.71 -26.40 16.37
CA PRO A 198 17.83 -25.82 17.12
C PRO A 198 19.09 -25.68 16.25
N GLY A 199 19.77 -24.56 16.36
CA GLY A 199 21.00 -24.26 15.62
C GLY A 199 20.80 -23.79 14.17
N LEU A 200 19.58 -23.82 13.63
CA LEU A 200 19.30 -23.19 12.35
C LEU A 200 19.21 -21.67 12.51
N GLN A 201 19.61 -20.97 11.46
CA GLN A 201 19.53 -19.51 11.37
C GLN A 201 19.10 -19.09 9.97
N ILE A 202 18.34 -18.01 9.91
CA ILE A 202 18.00 -17.30 8.69
C ILE A 202 19.14 -16.32 8.43
N VAL A 203 19.75 -16.38 7.26
CA VAL A 203 20.80 -15.46 6.83
C VAL A 203 20.15 -14.32 6.05
N PRO A 204 20.29 -13.05 6.50
CA PRO A 204 19.76 -11.90 5.76
C PRO A 204 20.34 -11.85 4.34
N ASP A 205 19.47 -11.62 3.37
CA ASP A 205 19.88 -11.37 1.99
C ASP A 205 20.49 -9.97 1.83
N LYS A 206 20.86 -9.60 0.59
CA LYS A 206 21.47 -8.28 0.33
C LYS A 206 20.55 -7.11 0.68
N GLN A 207 19.24 -7.25 0.46
CA GLN A 207 18.25 -6.19 0.77
C GLN A 207 17.98 -6.13 2.27
N ASP A 208 17.98 -7.28 2.94
CA ASP A 208 17.79 -7.39 4.38
C ASP A 208 18.94 -6.76 5.18
N ARG A 209 20.18 -6.79 4.66
CA ARG A 209 21.36 -6.27 5.34
C ARG A 209 21.34 -4.75 5.62
N ALA A 210 20.49 -4.01 4.90
CA ALA A 210 20.25 -2.60 5.20
C ALA A 210 19.51 -2.40 6.54
N TRP A 211 18.88 -3.47 7.05
CA TRP A 211 18.04 -3.46 8.25
C TRP A 211 18.57 -4.38 9.34
N LEU A 212 19.24 -5.46 9.00
CA LEU A 212 19.62 -6.55 9.87
C LEU A 212 21.15 -6.72 9.90
N SER A 213 21.72 -6.87 11.09
CA SER A 213 23.17 -6.94 11.29
C SER A 213 23.77 -8.34 11.07
N GLY A 214 22.98 -9.41 11.05
CA GLY A 214 23.50 -10.77 10.89
C GLY A 214 22.44 -11.85 11.01
N PRO A 215 22.85 -13.12 10.96
CA PRO A 215 21.95 -14.27 11.06
C PRO A 215 21.21 -14.30 12.41
N SER A 216 19.95 -14.79 12.37
CA SER A 216 19.11 -14.99 13.55
C SER A 216 18.17 -16.18 13.33
N PRO A 217 17.73 -16.87 14.40
CA PRO A 217 16.73 -17.91 14.27
C PRO A 217 15.33 -17.37 13.89
N ALA A 218 15.09 -16.08 14.11
CA ALA A 218 13.84 -15.44 13.68
C ALA A 218 14.04 -13.96 13.35
N PHE A 219 13.19 -13.46 12.45
CA PHE A 219 13.09 -12.03 12.10
C PHE A 219 11.63 -11.60 12.05
N THR A 220 11.39 -10.36 12.45
CA THR A 220 10.13 -9.68 12.21
C THR A 220 10.38 -8.49 11.29
N TYR A 221 9.66 -8.48 10.17
CA TYR A 221 9.64 -7.38 9.20
C TYR A 221 8.33 -6.63 9.35
N THR A 222 8.38 -5.31 9.30
CA THR A 222 7.19 -4.45 9.23
C THR A 222 7.11 -3.82 7.87
N PHE A 223 5.95 -3.93 7.24
CA PHE A 223 5.66 -3.34 5.95
C PHE A 223 4.54 -2.31 6.09
N THR A 224 4.75 -1.15 5.49
CA THR A 224 3.70 -0.16 5.29
C THR A 224 3.37 -0.10 3.81
N CYS A 225 2.09 -0.19 3.52
CA CYS A 225 1.58 -0.25 2.16
C CYS A 225 0.66 0.94 1.90
N SER A 226 0.64 1.41 0.66
CA SER A 226 -0.39 2.27 0.13
C SER A 226 -1.28 1.46 -0.78
N ASP A 227 -2.58 1.58 -0.62
CA ASP A 227 -3.59 0.80 -1.32
C ASP A 227 -4.59 1.72 -2.01
N LEU A 228 -5.11 1.28 -3.14
CA LEU A 228 -6.12 1.97 -3.93
C LEU A 228 -7.30 1.05 -4.17
N ALA A 229 -8.49 1.46 -3.72
CA ALA A 229 -9.71 0.69 -3.91
C ALA A 229 -10.83 1.52 -4.57
N ALA A 230 -11.59 0.88 -5.45
CA ALA A 230 -12.87 1.38 -5.92
C ALA A 230 -14.00 0.73 -5.12
N VAL A 231 -14.73 1.55 -4.36
CA VAL A 231 -15.87 1.14 -3.54
C VAL A 231 -17.15 1.51 -4.27
N PRO A 232 -17.97 0.54 -4.69
CA PRO A 232 -19.19 0.83 -5.44
C PRO A 232 -20.28 1.46 -4.56
N SER A 233 -21.17 2.26 -5.15
CA SER A 233 -22.34 2.83 -4.46
C SER A 233 -23.41 1.78 -4.16
N ALA A 234 -23.49 0.73 -4.96
CA ALA A 234 -24.38 -0.41 -4.74
C ALA A 234 -23.73 -1.43 -3.78
N ARG A 235 -24.53 -2.26 -3.11
CA ARG A 235 -24.04 -3.36 -2.25
C ARG A 235 -23.39 -4.47 -3.08
N LYS A 236 -22.18 -4.20 -3.56
CA LYS A 236 -21.32 -5.13 -4.31
C LYS A 236 -19.94 -5.11 -3.68
N PRO A 237 -19.14 -6.17 -3.85
CA PRO A 237 -17.74 -6.15 -3.45
C PRO A 237 -16.97 -5.01 -4.11
N SER A 238 -15.95 -4.52 -3.43
CA SER A 238 -15.02 -3.51 -3.92
C SER A 238 -13.98 -4.10 -4.87
N SER A 239 -13.26 -3.25 -5.60
CA SER A 239 -12.12 -3.66 -6.41
C SER A 239 -10.85 -3.05 -5.81
N LEU A 240 -9.85 -3.86 -5.51
CA LEU A 240 -8.50 -3.38 -5.21
C LEU A 240 -7.81 -3.10 -6.56
N LEU A 241 -7.46 -1.85 -6.84
CA LEU A 241 -6.95 -1.42 -8.14
C LEU A 241 -5.43 -1.38 -8.20
N GLY A 242 -4.78 -1.37 -7.05
CA GLY A 242 -3.34 -1.35 -6.94
C GLY A 242 -2.90 -1.30 -5.48
N TYR A 243 -1.65 -1.68 -5.25
CA TYR A 243 -0.99 -1.49 -3.97
C TYR A 243 0.51 -1.43 -4.14
N GLY A 244 1.19 -0.84 -3.16
CA GLY A 244 2.64 -0.87 -3.08
C GLY A 244 3.09 -0.89 -1.64
N CYS A 245 3.90 -1.88 -1.27
CA CYS A 245 4.44 -2.04 0.08
C CYS A 245 5.91 -1.66 0.14
N ARG A 246 6.32 -1.09 1.27
CA ARG A 246 7.72 -0.83 1.59
C ARG A 246 8.01 -1.35 2.99
N ARG A 247 9.18 -1.97 3.16
CA ARG A 247 9.67 -2.32 4.49
C ARG A 247 9.98 -1.05 5.26
N THR A 248 9.42 -0.91 6.45
CA THR A 248 9.62 0.25 7.32
C THR A 248 10.39 -0.10 8.59
N ASP A 249 10.47 -1.38 8.93
CA ASP A 249 11.30 -1.90 10.02
C ASP A 249 11.66 -3.37 9.78
N ALA A 250 12.80 -3.79 10.32
CA ALA A 250 13.15 -5.21 10.45
C ALA A 250 14.05 -5.41 11.67
N LYS A 251 13.79 -6.46 12.42
CA LYS A 251 14.54 -6.79 13.63
C LYS A 251 14.63 -8.29 13.85
N ALA A 252 15.71 -8.71 14.53
CA ALA A 252 15.78 -10.06 15.06
C ALA A 252 14.65 -10.29 16.07
N ALA A 253 14.10 -11.48 16.08
CA ALA A 253 12.98 -11.87 16.93
C ALA A 253 13.27 -13.19 17.65
N VAL A 254 12.47 -13.48 18.65
CA VAL A 254 12.49 -14.79 19.31
C VAL A 254 11.84 -15.80 18.38
N PRO A 255 12.44 -17.00 18.16
CA PRO A 255 11.83 -18.03 17.34
C PRO A 255 10.52 -18.53 17.96
N ASP A 256 9.58 -18.89 17.10
CA ASP A 256 8.39 -19.63 17.52
C ASP A 256 8.87 -20.99 18.04
N LEU A 257 8.78 -21.19 19.33
CA LEU A 257 9.00 -22.53 19.89
C LEU A 257 7.89 -23.43 19.37
N ALA A 258 8.26 -24.52 18.71
CA ALA A 258 7.30 -25.58 18.39
C ALA A 258 6.73 -26.10 19.72
N LEU A 259 5.44 -25.85 19.96
CA LEU A 259 4.68 -26.48 21.03
C LEU A 259 4.33 -27.91 20.63
#